data_9f8800a7f3077a83aa972b0f9fd0f476
#
_entry.id   9f8800a7f3077a83aa972b0f9fd0f476
#
_cell.length_a   1.000
_cell.length_b   1.000
_cell.length_c   1.000
_cell.angle_alpha   90.00
_cell.angle_beta   90.00
_cell.angle_gamma   90.00
#
_symmetry.space_group_name_H-M   'P 1'
#
loop_
_entity.id
_entity.type
_entity.pdbx_description
1 polymer ?
#
loop_
_entity_poly.entity_id
_entity_poly.type
_entity_poly.pdbx_seq_one_letter_code
_entity_poly.pdbx_strand_id
1 'polypeptide(L)'
;MKSIDRLYAEEIGAVVISPDGQVSESLPSHPVVLAGSFNPLHDGHRSMLNAASKVVSGPTFYEISITNVDKPMLPRKELEKRSAQIMAEGSSLIVTSAPRFTEKSSLLPGATFVIGFDTYIRLMDKRYYPDHVAGTHSSVENSLDLIHENGCRFVVAGRVDDQSQFRGLHDIEFEVPARFRSMFTELTEEQFRSDLSSTAIRNNGK
;
A
#
# COMPACT_ATOMS: atom_id res chain seq x y z
N MET A 1 9.37 21.04 6.27
CA MET A 1 8.52 21.32 7.44
C MET A 1 7.17 21.88 7.00
N LYS A 2 7.15 22.98 6.23
CA LYS A 2 5.90 23.62 5.76
C LYS A 2 4.92 22.69 5.00
N SER A 3 5.41 21.80 4.12
CA SER A 3 4.57 20.88 3.35
C SER A 3 3.94 19.77 4.20
N ILE A 4 4.65 19.28 5.23
CA ILE A 4 4.06 18.32 6.20
C ILE A 4 2.94 19.01 7.01
N ASP A 5 3.08 20.30 7.36
CA ASP A 5 2.03 21.04 8.05
C ASP A 5 0.79 21.16 7.18
N ARG A 6 0.96 21.46 5.89
CA ARG A 6 -0.12 21.53 4.90
C ARG A 6 -0.82 20.18 4.68
N LEU A 7 -0.05 19.07 4.70
CA LEU A 7 -0.62 17.72 4.62
C LEU A 7 -1.52 17.42 5.83
N TYR A 8 -1.07 17.76 7.04
CA TYR A 8 -1.87 17.57 8.27
C TYR A 8 -3.06 18.52 8.36
N ALA A 9 -3.00 19.67 7.69
CA ALA A 9 -4.12 20.61 7.54
C ALA A 9 -5.05 20.23 6.38
N GLU A 10 -4.80 19.12 5.69
CA GLU A 10 -5.56 18.64 4.52
C GLU A 10 -5.58 19.64 3.34
N GLU A 11 -4.61 20.57 3.29
CA GLU A 11 -4.46 21.51 2.19
C GLU A 11 -3.84 20.84 0.93
N ILE A 12 -3.10 19.76 1.14
CA ILE A 12 -2.51 18.92 0.11
C ILE A 12 -2.72 17.44 0.43
N GLY A 13 -2.83 16.60 -0.59
CA GLY A 13 -3.11 15.16 -0.43
C GLY A 13 -1.88 14.29 -0.19
N ALA A 14 -0.70 14.72 -0.62
CA ALA A 14 0.52 13.92 -0.51
C ALA A 14 1.80 14.77 -0.55
N VAL A 15 2.87 14.20 -0.02
CA VAL A 15 4.25 14.69 -0.13
C VAL A 15 5.21 13.52 -0.34
N VAL A 16 6.37 13.81 -0.92
CA VAL A 16 7.51 12.88 -1.02
C VAL A 16 8.59 13.31 -0.04
N ILE A 17 9.14 12.37 0.70
CA ILE A 17 10.33 12.55 1.53
C ILE A 17 11.46 11.73 0.89
N SER A 18 12.52 12.39 0.45
CA SER A 18 13.70 11.74 -0.11
C SER A 18 14.63 11.18 1.00
N PRO A 19 15.59 10.32 0.66
CA PRO A 19 16.49 9.71 1.66
C PRO A 19 17.29 10.70 2.48
N ASP A 20 17.58 11.89 1.92
CA ASP A 20 18.25 13.00 2.60
C ASP A 20 17.33 13.85 3.48
N GLY A 21 16.04 13.49 3.57
CA GLY A 21 15.04 14.17 4.38
C GLY A 21 14.41 15.40 3.72
N GLN A 22 14.70 15.68 2.44
CA GLN A 22 14.02 16.76 1.73
C GLN A 22 12.56 16.39 1.48
N VAL A 23 11.66 17.36 1.63
CA VAL A 23 10.22 17.21 1.43
C VAL A 23 9.79 17.96 0.19
N SER A 24 9.12 17.27 -0.73
CA SER A 24 8.60 17.81 -1.99
C SER A 24 7.10 17.54 -2.12
N GLU A 25 6.36 18.45 -2.74
CA GLU A 25 4.96 18.26 -3.16
C GLU A 25 4.86 17.71 -4.59
N SER A 26 6.00 17.60 -5.30
CA SER A 26 6.04 16.99 -6.63
C SER A 26 5.99 15.48 -6.51
N LEU A 27 4.93 14.87 -7.02
CA LEU A 27 4.71 13.43 -6.97
C LEU A 27 5.35 12.73 -8.18
N PRO A 28 5.86 11.49 -8.00
CA PRO A 28 6.46 10.73 -9.09
C PRO A 28 5.39 10.25 -10.07
N SER A 29 5.77 10.10 -11.35
CA SER A 29 4.95 9.44 -12.35
C SER A 29 5.17 7.92 -12.31
N HIS A 30 4.09 7.14 -12.40
CA HIS A 30 4.11 5.67 -12.45
C HIS A 30 4.98 5.02 -11.35
N PRO A 31 4.84 5.40 -10.08
CA PRO A 31 5.64 4.83 -9.01
C PRO A 31 5.22 3.39 -8.68
N VAL A 32 6.18 2.60 -8.20
CA VAL A 32 5.96 1.31 -7.54
C VAL A 32 5.90 1.56 -6.03
N VAL A 33 4.75 1.38 -5.41
CA VAL A 33 4.45 1.89 -4.07
C VAL A 33 4.08 0.75 -3.13
N LEU A 34 4.91 0.48 -2.13
CA LEU A 34 4.55 -0.40 -1.04
C LEU A 34 3.79 0.40 0.04
N ALA A 35 2.48 0.21 0.09
CA ALA A 35 1.63 0.85 1.09
C ALA A 35 1.64 0.09 2.41
N GLY A 36 1.92 0.78 3.53
CA GLY A 36 1.97 0.12 4.82
C GLY A 36 2.12 1.05 6.02
N SER A 37 2.02 0.48 7.21
CA SER A 37 2.22 1.24 8.46
C SER A 37 3.67 1.26 8.94
N PHE A 38 4.50 0.31 8.53
CA PHE A 38 5.92 0.15 8.89
C PHE A 38 6.23 0.39 10.37
N ASN A 39 5.53 -0.30 11.22
CA ASN A 39 5.65 -0.18 12.67
C ASN A 39 5.96 -1.54 13.33
N PRO A 40 7.26 -1.97 13.32
CA PRO A 40 8.40 -1.36 12.61
C PRO A 40 8.49 -1.76 11.13
N LEU A 41 9.39 -1.10 10.40
CA LEU A 41 9.91 -1.57 9.12
C LEU A 41 10.75 -2.83 9.36
N HIS A 42 10.62 -3.86 8.51
CA HIS A 42 11.32 -5.14 8.68
C HIS A 42 11.67 -5.77 7.32
N ASP A 43 12.50 -6.80 7.32
CA ASP A 43 13.01 -7.46 6.11
C ASP A 43 11.92 -7.96 5.17
N GLY A 44 10.77 -8.39 5.68
CA GLY A 44 9.63 -8.77 4.85
C GLY A 44 9.13 -7.63 3.97
N HIS A 45 9.10 -6.38 4.47
CA HIS A 45 8.73 -5.22 3.66
C HIS A 45 9.77 -4.91 2.59
N ARG A 46 11.08 -4.99 2.95
CA ARG A 46 12.20 -4.75 2.03
C ARG A 46 12.20 -5.74 0.89
N SER A 47 12.11 -7.01 1.23
CA SER A 47 12.09 -8.12 0.27
C SER A 47 10.89 -8.04 -0.66
N MET A 48 9.72 -7.65 -0.15
CA MET A 48 8.50 -7.48 -0.93
C MET A 48 8.66 -6.36 -1.97
N LEU A 49 9.13 -5.17 -1.56
CA LEU A 49 9.35 -4.06 -2.49
C LEU A 49 10.43 -4.37 -3.51
N ASN A 50 11.52 -5.02 -3.10
CA ASN A 50 12.58 -5.47 -4.00
C ASN A 50 12.11 -6.55 -4.99
N ALA A 51 11.27 -7.49 -4.56
CA ALA A 51 10.68 -8.48 -5.46
C ALA A 51 9.75 -7.82 -6.49
N ALA A 52 8.90 -6.89 -6.04
CA ALA A 52 8.00 -6.15 -6.91
C ALA A 52 8.77 -5.34 -7.97
N SER A 53 9.88 -4.68 -7.62
CA SER A 53 10.71 -3.91 -8.55
C SER A 53 11.35 -4.74 -9.66
N LYS A 54 11.40 -6.07 -9.52
CA LYS A 54 11.91 -6.98 -10.55
C LYS A 54 10.83 -7.41 -11.57
N VAL A 55 9.56 -7.30 -11.21
CA VAL A 55 8.43 -7.71 -12.07
C VAL A 55 7.69 -6.53 -12.69
N VAL A 56 7.84 -5.33 -12.13
CA VAL A 56 7.26 -4.10 -12.67
C VAL A 56 8.30 -2.98 -12.69
N SER A 57 8.22 -2.11 -13.69
CA SER A 57 9.16 -0.98 -13.86
C SER A 57 8.61 0.29 -13.21
N GLY A 58 9.49 1.07 -12.60
CA GLY A 58 9.18 2.37 -12.01
C GLY A 58 10.03 2.68 -10.78
N PRO A 59 10.09 3.94 -10.36
CA PRO A 59 10.76 4.33 -9.13
C PRO A 59 10.00 3.76 -7.92
N THR A 60 10.74 3.20 -6.96
CA THR A 60 10.16 2.53 -5.79
C THR A 60 10.01 3.47 -4.60
N PHE A 61 8.89 3.35 -3.90
CA PHE A 61 8.57 4.12 -2.70
C PHE A 61 7.90 3.25 -1.65
N TYR A 62 8.16 3.55 -0.40
CA TYR A 62 7.24 3.22 0.68
C TYR A 62 6.12 4.27 0.73
N GLU A 63 4.94 3.90 1.22
CA GLU A 63 3.85 4.87 1.43
C GLU A 63 3.24 4.69 2.81
N ILE A 64 3.10 5.81 3.54
CA ILE A 64 2.40 5.88 4.82
C ILE A 64 1.25 6.87 4.66
N SER A 65 0.01 6.42 4.94
CA SER A 65 -1.10 7.35 5.12
C SER A 65 -1.12 7.88 6.56
N ILE A 66 -1.27 9.20 6.70
CA ILE A 66 -1.51 9.82 8.01
C ILE A 66 -2.94 9.63 8.49
N THR A 67 -3.87 9.31 7.58
CA THR A 67 -5.27 8.97 7.88
C THR A 67 -5.51 7.47 7.77
N ASN A 68 -6.48 6.96 8.49
CA ASN A 68 -6.88 5.56 8.47
C ASN A 68 -8.40 5.46 8.62
N VAL A 69 -9.03 4.43 8.03
CA VAL A 69 -10.50 4.23 8.12
C VAL A 69 -10.94 3.99 9.56
N ASP A 70 -10.16 3.22 10.32
CA ASP A 70 -10.56 2.69 11.63
C ASP A 70 -9.76 3.29 12.81
N LYS A 71 -8.84 4.22 12.55
CA LYS A 71 -7.92 4.75 13.56
C LYS A 71 -7.81 6.26 13.46
N PRO A 72 -7.51 6.95 14.57
CA PRO A 72 -7.22 8.38 14.53
C PRO A 72 -6.02 8.68 13.63
N MET A 73 -5.92 9.92 13.20
CA MET A 73 -4.79 10.43 12.41
C MET A 73 -3.46 10.10 13.07
N LEU A 74 -2.49 9.67 12.28
CA LEU A 74 -1.16 9.30 12.74
C LEU A 74 -0.47 10.51 13.37
N PRO A 75 -0.04 10.45 14.65
CA PRO A 75 0.68 11.55 15.28
C PRO A 75 2.00 11.86 14.55
N ARG A 76 2.37 13.14 14.48
CA ARG A 76 3.63 13.58 13.80
C ARG A 76 4.87 12.86 14.30
N LYS A 77 5.01 12.69 15.60
CA LYS A 77 6.15 11.96 16.20
C LYS A 77 6.24 10.51 15.71
N GLU A 78 5.09 9.87 15.48
CA GLU A 78 5.05 8.51 14.93
C GLU A 78 5.41 8.51 13.43
N LEU A 79 4.95 9.51 12.66
CA LEU A 79 5.37 9.67 11.27
C LEU A 79 6.88 9.88 11.18
N GLU A 80 7.44 10.80 11.97
CA GLU A 80 8.89 11.08 12.01
C GLU A 80 9.70 9.81 12.34
N LYS A 81 9.29 9.04 13.36
CA LYS A 81 9.93 7.80 13.74
C LYS A 81 9.94 6.76 12.61
N ARG A 82 8.80 6.60 11.92
CA ARG A 82 8.68 5.62 10.83
C ARG A 82 9.40 6.09 9.57
N SER A 83 9.33 7.39 9.25
CA SER A 83 10.08 7.98 8.14
C SER A 83 11.59 7.81 8.32
N ALA A 84 12.10 8.04 9.55
CA ALA A 84 13.51 7.87 9.86
C ALA A 84 14.03 6.45 9.57
N GLN A 85 13.22 5.41 9.82
CA GLN A 85 13.60 4.02 9.50
C GLN A 85 13.74 3.81 7.98
N ILE A 86 12.85 4.40 7.18
CA ILE A 86 12.85 4.28 5.72
C ILE A 86 14.01 5.07 5.11
N MET A 87 14.23 6.29 5.59
CA MET A 87 15.35 7.14 5.15
C MET A 87 16.72 6.53 5.49
N ALA A 88 16.85 5.92 6.67
CA ALA A 88 18.09 5.26 7.09
C ALA A 88 18.52 4.11 6.15
N GLU A 89 17.61 3.58 5.35
CA GLU A 89 17.87 2.57 4.32
C GLU A 89 18.12 3.17 2.93
N GLY A 90 18.23 4.49 2.83
CA GLY A 90 18.39 5.17 1.55
C GLY A 90 17.14 5.12 0.67
N SER A 91 15.97 4.86 1.25
CA SER A 91 14.69 4.74 0.53
C SER A 91 13.85 6.00 0.62
N SER A 92 13.04 6.25 -0.42
CA SER A 92 12.10 7.36 -0.46
C SER A 92 10.72 6.96 0.08
N LEU A 93 10.02 7.92 0.68
CA LEU A 93 8.71 7.75 1.27
C LEU A 93 7.71 8.72 0.64
N ILE A 94 6.55 8.22 0.24
CA ILE A 94 5.36 9.04 -0.02
C ILE A 94 4.52 9.06 1.26
N VAL A 95 4.14 10.24 1.72
CA VAL A 95 3.18 10.41 2.82
C VAL A 95 1.89 10.95 2.24
N THR A 96 0.77 10.28 2.51
CA THR A 96 -0.54 10.68 1.99
C THR A 96 -1.54 10.97 3.10
N SER A 97 -2.62 11.68 2.77
CA SER A 97 -3.85 11.77 3.58
C SER A 97 -4.95 10.83 3.08
N ALA A 98 -4.61 9.82 2.29
CA ALA A 98 -5.53 8.91 1.62
C ALA A 98 -5.62 7.56 2.35
N PRO A 99 -6.70 7.24 3.09
CA PRO A 99 -6.82 5.98 3.82
C PRO A 99 -7.12 4.77 2.92
N ARG A 100 -7.76 4.97 1.74
CA ARG A 100 -8.17 3.90 0.82
C ARG A 100 -7.41 3.95 -0.50
N PHE A 101 -7.34 2.82 -1.21
CA PHE A 101 -6.69 2.75 -2.53
C PHE A 101 -7.42 3.56 -3.60
N THR A 102 -8.72 3.78 -3.48
CA THR A 102 -9.47 4.72 -4.35
C THR A 102 -8.92 6.13 -4.25
N GLU A 103 -8.68 6.62 -3.05
CA GLU A 103 -8.12 7.96 -2.80
C GLU A 103 -6.63 8.01 -3.18
N LYS A 104 -5.85 6.94 -2.84
CA LYS A 104 -4.44 6.83 -3.24
C LYS A 104 -4.27 6.83 -4.76
N SER A 105 -5.14 6.14 -5.51
CA SER A 105 -5.09 6.10 -6.97
C SER A 105 -5.33 7.47 -7.60
N SER A 106 -6.19 8.29 -6.99
CA SER A 106 -6.44 9.67 -7.43
C SER A 106 -5.24 10.59 -7.18
N LEU A 107 -4.48 10.36 -6.09
CA LEU A 107 -3.26 11.11 -5.78
C LEU A 107 -2.04 10.64 -6.60
N LEU A 108 -1.99 9.37 -6.93
CA LEU A 108 -0.85 8.71 -7.59
C LEU A 108 -1.31 7.99 -8.86
N PRO A 109 -1.83 8.70 -9.88
CA PRO A 109 -2.29 8.05 -11.11
C PRO A 109 -1.16 7.28 -11.79
N GLY A 110 -1.49 6.11 -12.33
CA GLY A 110 -0.52 5.21 -12.95
C GLY A 110 0.35 4.42 -11.96
N ALA A 111 0.14 4.56 -10.65
CA ALA A 111 0.91 3.81 -9.67
C ALA A 111 0.67 2.30 -9.73
N THR A 112 1.72 1.53 -9.45
CA THR A 112 1.62 0.11 -9.12
C THR A 112 1.74 -0.07 -7.61
N PHE A 113 0.63 -0.39 -6.95
CA PHE A 113 0.60 -0.63 -5.51
C PHE A 113 1.05 -2.05 -5.19
N VAL A 114 2.07 -2.17 -4.34
CA VAL A 114 2.54 -3.45 -3.80
C VAL A 114 1.80 -3.71 -2.49
N ILE A 115 1.10 -4.82 -2.41
CA ILE A 115 0.28 -5.18 -1.26
C ILE A 115 0.51 -6.63 -0.85
N GLY A 116 0.44 -6.89 0.46
CA GLY A 116 0.42 -8.27 0.96
C GLY A 116 -0.96 -8.92 0.81
N PHE A 117 -1.01 -10.24 0.88
CA PHE A 117 -2.23 -11.04 0.74
C PHE A 117 -3.38 -10.60 1.65
N ASP A 118 -3.11 -10.27 2.92
CA ASP A 118 -4.15 -9.79 3.84
C ASP A 118 -4.75 -8.45 3.39
N THR A 119 -3.95 -7.57 2.80
CA THR A 119 -4.42 -6.29 2.25
C THR A 119 -5.22 -6.52 0.98
N TYR A 120 -4.82 -7.51 0.16
CA TYR A 120 -5.58 -7.92 -1.02
C TYR A 120 -6.97 -8.45 -0.65
N ILE A 121 -7.07 -9.33 0.37
CA ILE A 121 -8.37 -9.80 0.89
C ILE A 121 -9.24 -8.60 1.31
N ARG A 122 -8.68 -7.63 2.04
CA ARG A 122 -9.42 -6.43 2.47
C ARG A 122 -9.85 -5.55 1.31
N LEU A 123 -9.02 -5.42 0.27
CA LEU A 123 -9.35 -4.67 -0.94
C LEU A 123 -10.59 -5.25 -1.63
N MET A 124 -10.81 -6.56 -1.52
CA MET A 124 -11.95 -7.25 -2.12
C MET A 124 -13.13 -7.43 -1.16
N ASP A 125 -13.01 -7.04 0.10
CA ASP A 125 -14.04 -7.19 1.12
C ASP A 125 -15.00 -6.00 1.12
N LYS A 126 -16.27 -6.25 0.81
CA LYS A 126 -17.35 -5.26 0.76
C LYS A 126 -17.48 -4.42 2.04
N ARG A 127 -17.10 -4.97 3.19
CA ARG A 127 -17.18 -4.25 4.49
C ARG A 127 -16.33 -2.99 4.57
N TYR A 128 -15.30 -2.88 3.74
CA TYR A 128 -14.44 -1.70 3.71
C TYR A 128 -14.90 -0.61 2.74
N TYR A 129 -16.01 -0.85 2.05
CA TYR A 129 -16.61 0.12 1.13
C TYR A 129 -17.99 0.51 1.63
N PRO A 130 -18.27 1.81 1.85
CA PRO A 130 -19.62 2.23 2.22
C PRO A 130 -20.61 1.84 1.13
N ASP A 131 -21.80 1.40 1.53
CA ASP A 131 -22.88 1.08 0.62
C ASP A 131 -23.19 2.32 -0.24
N HIS A 132 -22.77 2.30 -1.47
CA HIS A 132 -23.25 3.26 -2.46
C HIS A 132 -24.62 2.80 -2.96
N VAL A 133 -25.53 3.77 -2.96
CA VAL A 133 -26.92 3.70 -3.44
C VAL A 133 -27.17 2.58 -4.46
N ALA A 134 -28.20 1.79 -4.20
CA ALA A 134 -28.67 0.67 -5.02
C ALA A 134 -28.65 0.97 -6.53
N GLY A 135 -27.76 0.31 -7.26
CA GLY A 135 -27.66 0.41 -8.71
C GLY A 135 -26.47 -0.36 -9.28
N THR A 136 -26.70 -1.55 -9.76
CA THR A 136 -25.99 -2.34 -10.78
C THR A 136 -24.61 -2.91 -10.51
N HIS A 137 -23.72 -2.32 -9.70
CA HIS A 137 -22.38 -2.90 -9.42
C HIS A 137 -22.11 -2.96 -7.91
N SER A 138 -21.31 -3.93 -7.48
CA SER A 138 -20.87 -4.02 -6.09
C SER A 138 -20.00 -2.82 -5.74
N SER A 139 -19.99 -2.38 -4.47
CA SER A 139 -19.11 -1.30 -3.98
C SER A 139 -17.62 -1.58 -4.24
N VAL A 140 -17.23 -2.86 -4.28
CA VAL A 140 -15.88 -3.32 -4.66
C VAL A 140 -15.61 -3.05 -6.14
N GLU A 141 -16.56 -3.38 -7.03
CA GLU A 141 -16.39 -3.16 -8.46
C GLU A 141 -16.26 -1.69 -8.82
N ASN A 142 -17.10 -0.83 -8.24
CA ASN A 142 -17.00 0.62 -8.43
C ASN A 142 -15.65 1.17 -7.96
N SER A 143 -15.10 0.62 -6.89
CA SER A 143 -13.78 1.01 -6.39
C SER A 143 -12.66 0.54 -7.31
N LEU A 144 -12.76 -0.68 -7.85
CA LEU A 144 -11.80 -1.19 -8.82
C LEU A 144 -11.89 -0.45 -10.17
N ASP A 145 -13.10 -0.05 -10.62
CA ASP A 145 -13.27 0.79 -11.81
C ASP A 145 -12.54 2.12 -11.64
N LEU A 146 -12.73 2.82 -10.51
CA LEU A 146 -12.03 4.09 -10.24
C LEU A 146 -10.51 3.92 -10.22
N ILE A 147 -10.00 2.87 -9.56
CA ILE A 147 -8.55 2.59 -9.50
C ILE A 147 -8.02 2.26 -10.90
N HIS A 148 -8.77 1.52 -11.70
CA HIS A 148 -8.43 1.17 -13.08
C HIS A 148 -8.44 2.40 -14.00
N GLU A 149 -9.43 3.27 -13.89
CA GLU A 149 -9.54 4.53 -14.64
C GLU A 149 -8.36 5.46 -14.35
N ASN A 150 -7.85 5.46 -13.12
CA ASN A 150 -6.62 6.17 -12.75
C ASN A 150 -5.34 5.47 -13.26
N GLY A 151 -5.46 4.39 -14.05
CA GLY A 151 -4.32 3.65 -14.61
C GLY A 151 -3.52 2.85 -13.58
N CYS A 152 -4.03 2.68 -12.36
CA CYS A 152 -3.33 2.00 -11.29
C CYS A 152 -3.46 0.47 -11.38
N ARG A 153 -2.46 -0.23 -10.83
CA ARG A 153 -2.37 -1.70 -10.79
C ARG A 153 -1.88 -2.17 -9.43
N PHE A 154 -1.90 -3.48 -9.21
CA PHE A 154 -1.45 -4.10 -7.99
C PHE A 154 -0.42 -5.20 -8.27
N VAL A 155 0.60 -5.27 -7.43
CA VAL A 155 1.45 -6.44 -7.25
C VAL A 155 1.08 -7.04 -5.91
N VAL A 156 0.62 -8.29 -5.91
CA VAL A 156 0.15 -9.00 -4.73
C VAL A 156 1.21 -9.98 -4.27
N ALA A 157 1.73 -9.78 -3.08
CA ALA A 157 2.66 -10.69 -2.43
C ALA A 157 1.87 -11.69 -1.58
N GLY A 158 2.09 -12.98 -1.86
CA GLY A 158 1.53 -14.06 -1.07
C GLY A 158 2.08 -14.09 0.36
N ARG A 159 1.50 -14.95 1.17
CA ARG A 159 1.95 -15.20 2.55
C ARG A 159 1.92 -16.69 2.87
N VAL A 160 2.72 -17.09 3.84
CA VAL A 160 2.61 -18.42 4.44
C VAL A 160 1.54 -18.37 5.53
N ASP A 161 0.59 -19.29 5.49
CA ASP A 161 -0.46 -19.43 6.50
C ASP A 161 0.03 -20.21 7.73
N ASP A 162 -0.85 -20.38 8.73
CA ASP A 162 -0.54 -21.09 9.97
C ASP A 162 -0.30 -22.60 9.77
N GLN A 163 -0.64 -23.13 8.58
CA GLN A 163 -0.38 -24.51 8.17
C GLN A 163 0.90 -24.64 7.33
N SER A 164 1.73 -23.59 7.28
CA SER A 164 2.96 -23.50 6.48
C SER A 164 2.71 -23.61 4.96
N GLN A 165 1.49 -23.33 4.50
CA GLN A 165 1.16 -23.31 3.08
C GLN A 165 1.23 -21.87 2.55
N PHE A 166 1.84 -21.72 1.38
CA PHE A 166 1.84 -20.44 0.68
C PHE A 166 0.44 -20.14 0.13
N ARG A 167 -0.03 -18.94 0.36
CA ARG A 167 -1.30 -18.40 -0.15
C ARG A 167 -1.01 -17.21 -1.05
N GLY A 168 -1.43 -17.30 -2.29
CA GLY A 168 -1.21 -16.29 -3.31
C GLY A 168 -2.51 -15.75 -3.93
N LEU A 169 -2.36 -15.07 -5.04
CA LEU A 169 -3.45 -14.38 -5.73
C LEU A 169 -4.66 -15.27 -6.03
N HIS A 170 -4.44 -16.55 -6.27
CA HIS A 170 -5.48 -17.52 -6.66
C HIS A 170 -6.09 -18.27 -5.47
N ASP A 171 -5.56 -18.10 -4.26
CA ASP A 171 -6.03 -18.79 -3.05
C ASP A 171 -7.08 -17.99 -2.27
N ILE A 172 -7.99 -17.32 -2.97
CA ILE A 172 -9.05 -16.50 -2.40
C ILE A 172 -10.42 -17.12 -2.65
N GLU A 173 -11.33 -16.96 -1.68
CA GLU A 173 -12.69 -17.49 -1.74
C GLU A 173 -13.65 -16.70 -2.63
N PHE A 174 -13.24 -15.55 -3.14
CA PHE A 174 -14.05 -14.69 -4.00
C PHE A 174 -13.45 -14.59 -5.41
N GLU A 175 -14.32 -14.43 -6.38
CA GLU A 175 -13.90 -14.27 -7.77
C GLU A 175 -13.62 -12.80 -8.11
N VAL A 176 -12.41 -12.52 -8.63
CA VAL A 176 -12.11 -11.23 -9.24
C VAL A 176 -12.79 -11.16 -10.61
N PRO A 177 -13.68 -10.19 -10.85
CA PRO A 177 -14.33 -10.05 -12.16
C PRO A 177 -13.30 -10.00 -13.28
N ALA A 178 -13.58 -10.69 -14.39
CA ALA A 178 -12.64 -10.92 -15.49
C ALA A 178 -11.98 -9.62 -16.00
N ARG A 179 -12.75 -8.51 -16.04
CA ARG A 179 -12.27 -7.20 -16.50
C ARG A 179 -11.16 -6.59 -15.62
N PHE A 180 -11.05 -7.00 -14.35
CA PHE A 180 -10.06 -6.50 -13.41
C PHE A 180 -8.86 -7.42 -13.20
N ARG A 181 -8.89 -8.64 -13.72
CA ARG A 181 -7.81 -9.62 -13.50
C ARG A 181 -6.44 -9.09 -13.94
N SER A 182 -6.40 -8.31 -15.04
CA SER A 182 -5.17 -7.70 -15.54
C SER A 182 -4.60 -6.58 -14.66
N MET A 183 -5.36 -6.11 -13.67
CA MET A 183 -4.85 -5.15 -12.68
C MET A 183 -3.94 -5.79 -11.64
N PHE A 184 -3.98 -7.11 -11.48
CA PHE A 184 -3.28 -7.83 -10.43
C PHE A 184 -2.18 -8.71 -11.01
N THR A 185 -0.97 -8.52 -10.52
CA THR A 185 0.21 -9.34 -10.81
C THR A 185 0.61 -10.05 -9.52
N GLU A 186 0.80 -11.36 -9.56
CA GLU A 186 1.25 -12.13 -8.42
C GLU A 186 2.77 -12.07 -8.28
N LEU A 187 3.25 -11.98 -7.03
CA LEU A 187 4.59 -12.44 -6.68
C LEU A 187 4.49 -13.91 -6.27
N THR A 188 5.03 -14.80 -7.09
CA THR A 188 5.04 -16.23 -6.80
C THR A 188 5.88 -16.53 -5.55
N GLU A 189 5.70 -17.73 -4.96
CA GLU A 189 6.48 -18.17 -3.79
C GLU A 189 7.99 -18.11 -4.04
N GLU A 190 8.44 -18.41 -5.27
CA GLU A 190 9.85 -18.34 -5.67
C GLU A 190 10.37 -16.90 -5.73
N GLN A 191 9.52 -15.94 -6.09
CA GLN A 191 9.89 -14.53 -6.20
C GLN A 191 9.88 -13.83 -4.84
N PHE A 192 8.95 -14.22 -3.98
CA PHE A 192 8.80 -13.66 -2.64
C PHE A 192 8.15 -14.67 -1.69
N ARG A 193 8.87 -15.00 -0.62
CA ARG A 193 8.34 -15.73 0.54
C ARG A 193 8.79 -15.03 1.80
N SER A 194 7.87 -14.74 2.70
CA SER A 194 8.19 -14.18 4.02
C SER A 194 7.26 -14.75 5.07
N ASP A 195 7.83 -15.28 6.13
CA ASP A 195 7.16 -15.76 7.33
C ASP A 195 7.08 -14.66 8.40
N LEU A 196 7.58 -13.45 8.08
CA LEU A 196 7.63 -12.31 9.01
C LEU A 196 6.35 -11.48 8.92
N SER A 197 5.77 -11.14 10.08
CA SER A 197 4.72 -10.16 10.19
C SER A 197 5.05 -9.10 11.25
N SER A 198 4.65 -7.85 11.00
CA SER A 198 4.81 -6.77 11.99
C SER A 198 4.14 -7.09 13.33
N THR A 199 3.08 -7.89 13.32
CA THR A 199 2.38 -8.35 14.54
C THR A 199 3.23 -9.33 15.33
N ALA A 200 3.84 -10.32 14.66
CA ALA A 200 4.73 -11.27 15.32
C ALA A 200 5.96 -10.55 15.93
N ILE A 201 6.55 -9.60 15.21
CA ILE A 201 7.69 -8.83 15.71
C ILE A 201 7.31 -8.01 16.94
N ARG A 202 6.15 -7.34 16.96
CA ARG A 202 5.69 -6.58 18.14
C ARG A 202 5.40 -7.47 19.35
N ASN A 203 4.94 -8.69 19.15
CA ASN A 203 4.62 -9.62 20.24
C ASN A 203 5.87 -10.27 20.83
N ASN A 204 6.91 -10.49 20.04
CA ASN A 204 8.19 -11.06 20.47
C ASN A 204 9.14 -10.03 21.12
N GLY A 205 8.83 -8.74 21.05
CA GLY A 205 9.62 -7.64 21.65
C GLY A 205 9.08 -7.12 23.01
N LYS A 206 8.16 -7.87 23.63
CA LYS A 206 7.62 -7.55 24.96
C LYS A 206 8.17 -8.57 25.99
#